data_591401d78e0d22c3a078d82280a1a870
#
_entry.id   591401d78e0d22c3a078d82280a1a870
#
_cell.length_a   1.000
_cell.length_b   1.000
_cell.length_c   1.000
_cell.angle_alpha   90.00
_cell.angle_beta   90.00
_cell.angle_gamma   90.00
#
_symmetry.space_group_name_H-M   'P 1'
#
loop_
_entity.id
_entity.type
_entity.pdbx_description
1 polymer ?
#
loop_
_entity_poly.entity_id
_entity_poly.type
_entity_poly.pdbx_seq_one_letter_code
_entity_poly.pdbx_strand_id
1 'polypeptide(L)'
;MRKQADWMVPSDDRILELIREYGNLTPSAIEAKGGPVRQHASSRCSELAEYGLLEQVHRGLYGITEEGTAYLDEELDASELDPVEDAN
;
A
#
# COMPACT_ATOMS: atom_id res chain seq x y z
N MET A 1 -0.02 -8.84 -15.92
CA MET A 1 0.15 -9.28 -14.53
C MET A 1 0.98 -8.26 -13.77
N ARG A 2 0.58 -7.93 -12.55
CA ARG A 2 1.32 -6.96 -11.73
C ARG A 2 2.68 -7.51 -11.37
N LYS A 3 3.68 -6.62 -11.34
CA LYS A 3 5.06 -7.02 -11.12
C LYS A 3 5.44 -6.77 -9.66
N GLN A 4 5.20 -7.78 -8.83
CA GLN A 4 5.46 -7.71 -7.39
C GLN A 4 6.95 -7.79 -7.09
N ALA A 5 7.33 -7.19 -5.97
CA ALA A 5 8.68 -7.31 -5.43
C ALA A 5 8.73 -8.48 -4.43
N ASP A 6 9.95 -8.91 -4.12
CA ASP A 6 10.15 -10.03 -3.20
C ASP A 6 9.61 -9.75 -1.80
N TRP A 7 9.60 -8.47 -1.38
CA TRP A 7 9.11 -8.10 -0.05
C TRP A 7 7.59 -8.04 0.04
N MET A 8 6.89 -8.13 -1.10
CA MET A 8 5.43 -8.03 -1.11
C MET A 8 4.78 -9.36 -0.77
N VAL A 9 3.58 -9.28 -0.21
CA VAL A 9 2.75 -10.44 0.12
C VAL A 9 1.40 -10.28 -0.58
N PRO A 10 0.64 -11.39 -0.76
CA PRO A 10 -0.61 -11.33 -1.55
C PRO A 10 -1.61 -10.28 -1.09
N SER A 11 -1.72 -10.03 0.21
CA SER A 11 -2.68 -9.05 0.73
C SER A 11 -2.34 -7.61 0.36
N ASP A 12 -1.10 -7.33 -0.08
CA ASP A 12 -0.70 -5.97 -0.44
C ASP A 12 -1.53 -5.43 -1.61
N ASP A 13 -1.75 -6.26 -2.63
CA ASP A 13 -2.57 -5.84 -3.77
C ASP A 13 -3.98 -5.47 -3.32
N ARG A 14 -4.55 -6.27 -2.42
CA ARG A 14 -5.90 -6.01 -1.92
C ARG A 14 -5.97 -4.69 -1.16
N ILE A 15 -4.96 -4.41 -0.34
CA ILE A 15 -4.89 -3.15 0.40
C ILE A 15 -4.84 -1.97 -0.58
N LEU A 16 -3.97 -2.05 -1.57
CA LEU A 16 -3.84 -0.97 -2.56
C LEU A 16 -5.14 -0.78 -3.33
N GLU A 17 -5.79 -1.86 -3.74
CA GLU A 17 -7.06 -1.79 -4.45
C GLU A 17 -8.15 -1.12 -3.63
N LEU A 18 -8.25 -1.47 -2.34
CA LEU A 18 -9.26 -0.89 -1.46
C LEU A 18 -9.04 0.61 -1.27
N ILE A 19 -7.80 1.02 -1.08
CA ILE A 19 -7.48 2.44 -0.90
C ILE A 19 -7.75 3.20 -2.20
N ARG A 20 -7.43 2.61 -3.35
CA ARG A 20 -7.73 3.25 -4.64
C ARG A 20 -9.24 3.42 -4.82
N GLU A 21 -10.02 2.41 -4.44
CA GLU A 21 -11.47 2.44 -4.64
C GLU A 21 -12.18 3.38 -3.69
N TYR A 22 -11.82 3.36 -2.42
CA TYR A 22 -12.58 4.07 -1.38
C TYR A 22 -11.91 5.36 -0.91
N GLY A 23 -10.70 5.65 -1.37
CA GLY A 23 -9.94 6.79 -0.88
C GLY A 23 -9.09 6.41 0.33
N ASN A 24 -8.61 7.40 1.05
CA ASN A 24 -7.71 7.15 2.19
C ASN A 24 -8.40 6.30 3.25
N LEU A 25 -7.69 5.27 3.74
CA LEU A 25 -8.25 4.32 4.70
C LEU A 25 -7.30 4.12 5.87
N THR A 26 -7.90 3.80 7.03
CA THR A 26 -7.16 3.30 8.18
C THR A 26 -7.08 1.77 8.09
N PRO A 27 -6.15 1.13 8.83
CA PRO A 27 -6.11 -0.34 8.87
C PRO A 27 -7.44 -0.96 9.33
N SER A 28 -8.14 -0.31 10.28
CA SER A 28 -9.47 -0.80 10.71
C SER A 28 -10.48 -0.74 9.56
N ALA A 29 -10.45 0.33 8.78
CA ALA A 29 -11.36 0.46 7.64
C ALA A 29 -11.02 -0.56 6.55
N ILE A 30 -9.74 -0.85 6.35
CA ILE A 30 -9.31 -1.86 5.39
C ILE A 30 -9.88 -3.23 5.78
N GLU A 31 -9.78 -3.59 7.05
CA GLU A 31 -10.37 -4.83 7.54
C GLU A 31 -11.87 -4.86 7.34
N ALA A 32 -12.55 -3.77 7.67
CA ALA A 32 -14.00 -3.68 7.56
C ALA A 32 -14.48 -3.82 6.11
N LYS A 33 -13.64 -3.47 5.14
CA LYS A 33 -14.01 -3.52 3.72
C LYS A 33 -13.55 -4.80 3.02
N GLY A 34 -13.19 -5.81 3.79
CA GLY A 34 -12.83 -7.11 3.23
C GLY A 34 -11.36 -7.31 2.98
N GLY A 35 -10.50 -6.43 3.49
CA GLY A 35 -9.07 -6.62 3.45
C GLY A 35 -8.58 -7.48 4.61
N PRO A 36 -7.26 -7.56 4.80
CA PRO A 36 -6.71 -8.34 5.90
C PRO A 36 -7.08 -7.74 7.26
N VAL A 37 -6.93 -8.55 8.31
CA VAL A 37 -7.22 -8.10 9.67
C VAL A 37 -6.40 -6.86 10.01
N ARG A 38 -6.95 -6.01 10.88
CA ARG A 38 -6.38 -4.69 11.19
C ARG A 38 -4.89 -4.72 11.52
N GLN A 39 -4.47 -5.67 12.34
CA GLN A 39 -3.07 -5.73 12.75
C GLN A 39 -2.14 -6.01 11.56
N HIS A 40 -2.54 -6.94 10.70
CA HIS A 40 -1.78 -7.26 9.50
C HIS A 40 -1.83 -6.08 8.51
N ALA A 41 -3.01 -5.47 8.35
CA ALA A 41 -3.16 -4.31 7.47
C ALA A 41 -2.25 -3.16 7.91
N SER A 42 -2.16 -2.92 9.22
CA SER A 42 -1.31 -1.85 9.77
C SER A 42 0.16 -2.08 9.40
N SER A 43 0.63 -3.32 9.59
CA SER A 43 2.00 -3.69 9.27
C SER A 43 2.29 -3.51 7.77
N ARG A 44 1.36 -3.96 6.93
CA ARG A 44 1.57 -3.87 5.48
C ARG A 44 1.46 -2.44 4.96
N CYS A 45 0.56 -1.63 5.53
CA CYS A 45 0.47 -0.22 5.15
C CYS A 45 1.78 0.51 5.43
N SER A 46 2.40 0.24 6.58
CA SER A 46 3.70 0.82 6.90
C SER A 46 4.76 0.43 5.89
N GLU A 47 4.81 -0.86 5.54
CA GLU A 47 5.77 -1.37 4.56
C GLU A 47 5.53 -0.76 3.18
N LEU A 48 4.27 -0.73 2.75
CA LEU A 48 3.91 -0.16 1.45
C LEU A 48 4.25 1.33 1.38
N ALA A 49 4.06 2.06 2.48
CA ALA A 49 4.44 3.47 2.55
C ALA A 49 5.95 3.63 2.50
N GLU A 50 6.70 2.71 3.11
CA GLU A 50 8.16 2.74 3.08
C GLU A 50 8.70 2.63 1.66
N TYR A 51 8.03 1.87 0.79
CA TYR A 51 8.43 1.70 -0.59
C TYR A 51 7.72 2.66 -1.55
N GLY A 52 6.92 3.58 -1.04
CA GLY A 52 6.33 4.64 -1.84
C GLY A 52 5.05 4.28 -2.58
N LEU A 53 4.49 3.09 -2.35
CA LEU A 53 3.21 2.70 -2.98
C LEU A 53 2.01 3.30 -2.24
N LEU A 54 2.16 3.57 -0.96
CA LEU A 54 1.20 4.32 -0.16
C LEU A 54 1.90 5.52 0.45
N GLU A 55 1.11 6.46 0.95
CA GLU A 55 1.63 7.55 1.77
C GLU A 55 0.78 7.66 3.02
N GLN A 56 1.40 7.97 4.14
CA GLN A 56 0.67 8.24 5.37
C GLN A 56 0.27 9.71 5.36
N VAL A 57 -1.01 9.97 5.10
CA VAL A 57 -1.51 11.34 4.98
C VAL A 57 -1.87 11.94 6.33
N HIS A 58 -2.06 11.08 7.32
CA HIS A 58 -2.28 11.46 8.70
C HIS A 58 -1.96 10.25 9.55
N ARG A 59 -1.86 10.40 10.88
CA ARG A 59 -1.56 9.28 11.77
C ARG A 59 -2.57 8.16 11.53
N GLY A 60 -2.06 6.98 11.14
CA GLY A 60 -2.88 5.80 10.91
C GLY A 60 -3.78 5.86 9.67
N LEU A 61 -3.66 6.91 8.85
CA LEU A 61 -4.48 7.07 7.64
C LEU A 61 -3.58 7.04 6.41
N TYR A 62 -3.86 6.14 5.48
CA TYR A 62 -3.01 5.91 4.32
C TYR A 62 -3.75 6.18 3.02
N GLY A 63 -3.05 6.79 2.06
CA GLY A 63 -3.56 7.04 0.73
C GLY A 63 -2.68 6.37 -0.31
N ILE A 64 -3.22 6.17 -1.52
CA ILE A 64 -2.44 5.58 -2.60
C ILE A 64 -1.66 6.70 -3.31
N THR A 65 -0.42 6.38 -3.71
CA THR A 65 0.43 7.30 -4.45
C THR A 65 0.28 7.09 -5.94
N GLU A 66 0.93 7.95 -6.76
CA GLU A 66 1.01 7.72 -8.19
C GLU A 66 1.70 6.39 -8.48
N GLU A 67 2.76 6.09 -7.73
CA GLU A 67 3.47 4.81 -7.88
C GLU A 67 2.57 3.64 -7.54
N GLY A 68 1.76 3.75 -6.49
CA GLY A 68 0.82 2.70 -6.13
C GLY A 68 -0.21 2.46 -7.24
N THR A 69 -0.74 3.53 -7.80
CA THR A 69 -1.69 3.43 -8.90
C THR A 69 -1.02 2.80 -10.13
N ALA A 70 0.19 3.25 -10.46
CA ALA A 70 0.93 2.72 -11.60
C ALA A 70 1.22 1.22 -11.42
N TYR A 71 1.56 0.81 -10.20
CA TYR A 71 1.77 -0.60 -9.92
C TYR A 71 0.50 -1.42 -10.17
N LEU A 72 -0.64 -0.95 -9.67
CA LEU A 72 -1.91 -1.66 -9.87
C LEU A 72 -2.29 -1.75 -11.36
N ASP A 73 -1.96 -0.72 -12.12
CA ASP A 73 -2.26 -0.67 -13.55
C ASP A 73 -1.17 -1.32 -14.41
N GLU A 74 -0.23 -2.02 -13.78
CA GLU A 74 0.83 -2.77 -14.45
C GLU A 74 1.80 -1.89 -15.23
N GLU A 75 1.94 -0.64 -14.81
CA GLU A 75 2.83 0.34 -15.42
C GLU A 75 4.12 0.54 -14.64
N LEU A 76 4.25 -0.13 -13.48
CA LEU A 76 5.41 0.00 -12.62
C LEU A 76 5.79 -1.35 -12.06
N ASP A 77 7.10 -1.66 -12.11
CA ASP A 77 7.64 -2.88 -11.54
C ASP A 77 8.07 -2.59 -10.10
N ALA A 78 7.36 -3.18 -9.12
CA ALA A 78 7.64 -2.91 -7.71
C ALA A 78 9.02 -3.38 -7.29
N SER A 79 9.60 -4.34 -8.01
CA SER A 79 10.94 -4.83 -7.66
C SER A 79 12.03 -3.79 -7.89
N GLU A 80 11.72 -2.72 -8.62
CA GLU A 80 12.66 -1.63 -8.86
C GLU A 80 12.57 -0.51 -7.83
N LEU A 81 11.62 -0.62 -6.90
CA LEU A 81 11.45 0.38 -5.86
C LEU A 81 12.46 0.19 -4.74
N ASP A 82 12.97 1.30 -4.24
CA ASP A 82 13.79 1.33 -3.02
C ASP A 82 13.00 1.97 -1.90
N PRO A 83 13.30 1.62 -0.63
CA PRO A 83 12.65 2.29 0.48
C PRO A 83 12.85 3.80 0.40
N VAL A 84 11.78 4.53 0.64
CA VAL A 84 11.84 5.98 0.65
C VAL A 84 12.72 6.41 1.82
N GLU A 85 13.75 7.20 1.53
CA GLU A 85 14.60 7.70 2.59
C GLU A 85 13.86 8.75 3.37
N ASP A 86 13.80 8.52 4.68
CA ASP A 86 13.23 9.49 5.58
C ASP A 86 14.22 10.65 5.68
N ALA A 87 13.75 11.85 5.40
CA ALA A 87 14.61 13.01 5.32
C ALA A 87 15.08 13.52 6.70
N ASN A 88 14.98 12.71 7.70
CA ASN A 88 15.39 13.07 9.06
C ASN A 88 16.83 12.78 9.32
#